data_e394eb93141c72896c2e5aa7363d624c
#
_entry.id   e394eb93141c72896c2e5aa7363d624c
#
_cell.length_a   1.000
_cell.length_b   1.000
_cell.length_c   1.000
_cell.angle_alpha   90.00
_cell.angle_beta   90.00
_cell.angle_gamma   90.00
#
_symmetry.space_group_name_H-M   'P 1'
#
loop_
_entity.id
_entity.type
_entity.pdbx_description
1 polymer ?
#
loop_
_entity_poly.entity_id
_entity_poly.type
_entity_poly.pdbx_seq_one_letter_code
_entity_poly.pdbx_strand_id
1 'polypeptide(L)'
;MMMIQVQKQYGTIKQNMRLYNREDAIQHMNRLAKENKDFVFIINYEANGAYVAETSDIDPTELLCSFPSFDNVPSNESCNNEEVEWQIQPLTRDEYEPRINLIKHYEQQGDSYLANLTCKIPIQTNLSLHDIFLRSKALYRCWMKGKFVCFSPEIFVRINEKGVISSYPMKGTIAATVPHASKTLLNNRKEAAEHATIVDLIRNDLSMIASKVSVSRYRYIDRLATNKGQILQTSSEITGQLAANYREEIGSLLFRLLPAGSITGAPKRRTMEIIHEAEGYERDFYTGVMGCYSNGALDSAVMIRFIDEDEQG
;
A
#
# COMPACT_ATOMS: atom_id res chain seq x y z
N MET A 1 -19.35 41.14 46.68
CA MET A 1 -19.31 41.04 45.20
C MET A 1 -18.36 39.90 44.87
N MET A 2 -18.91 38.73 44.64
CA MET A 2 -18.17 37.48 44.52
C MET A 2 -17.96 37.20 43.03
N MET A 3 -16.73 37.25 42.54
CA MET A 3 -16.38 36.86 41.14
C MET A 3 -16.34 35.35 41.08
N ILE A 4 -17.27 34.79 40.33
CA ILE A 4 -17.24 33.38 39.94
C ILE A 4 -16.39 33.29 38.65
N GLN A 5 -15.17 32.75 38.77
CA GLN A 5 -14.38 32.34 37.58
C GLN A 5 -14.96 31.04 37.03
N VAL A 6 -15.57 31.13 35.84
CA VAL A 6 -15.94 29.97 35.04
C VAL A 6 -14.68 29.49 34.33
N GLN A 7 -14.07 28.40 34.81
CA GLN A 7 -13.07 27.66 34.06
C GLN A 7 -13.77 27.02 32.86
N LYS A 8 -13.54 27.57 31.66
CA LYS A 8 -13.83 26.86 30.39
C LYS A 8 -12.90 25.65 30.33
N GLN A 9 -13.45 24.45 30.46
CA GLN A 9 -12.79 23.22 30.00
C GLN A 9 -12.58 23.36 28.49
N TYR A 10 -11.34 23.64 28.09
CA TYR A 10 -10.92 23.44 26.71
C TYR A 10 -10.89 21.94 26.47
N GLY A 11 -11.83 21.42 25.68
CA GLY A 11 -11.77 20.09 25.15
C GLY A 11 -10.43 19.90 24.45
N THR A 12 -9.80 18.79 24.71
CA THR A 12 -8.53 18.39 24.08
C THR A 12 -8.72 18.48 22.55
N ILE A 13 -8.06 19.46 21.93
CA ILE A 13 -8.02 19.57 20.47
C ILE A 13 -7.30 18.29 20.00
N LYS A 14 -8.03 17.36 19.36
CA LYS A 14 -7.42 16.22 18.71
C LYS A 14 -6.39 16.77 17.72
N GLN A 15 -5.13 16.39 17.89
CA GLN A 15 -4.06 16.84 17.02
C GLN A 15 -4.32 16.27 15.62
N ASN A 16 -4.32 17.15 14.61
CA ASN A 16 -4.27 16.73 13.21
C ASN A 16 -3.14 15.71 13.04
N MET A 17 -3.35 14.68 12.20
CA MET A 17 -2.35 13.67 11.91
C MET A 17 -1.03 14.32 11.52
N ARG A 18 0.02 14.10 12.32
CA ARG A 18 1.34 14.68 12.09
C ARG A 18 2.11 13.86 11.06
N LEU A 19 2.70 14.53 10.08
CA LEU A 19 3.68 13.93 9.19
C LEU A 19 5.04 13.88 9.91
N TYR A 20 5.58 12.69 10.08
CA TYR A 20 6.89 12.43 10.66
C TYR A 20 7.92 12.23 9.55
N ASN A 21 9.15 12.67 9.74
CA ASN A 21 10.28 12.22 8.92
C ASN A 21 10.58 10.74 9.22
N ARG A 22 11.50 10.14 8.44
CA ARG A 22 11.84 8.71 8.53
C ARG A 22 12.24 8.28 9.95
N GLU A 23 13.18 9.00 10.55
CA GLU A 23 13.73 8.65 11.86
C GLU A 23 12.69 8.76 12.96
N ASP A 24 11.95 9.86 12.99
CA ASP A 24 10.90 10.10 13.98
C ASP A 24 9.76 9.07 13.82
N ALA A 25 9.37 8.72 12.59
CA ALA A 25 8.35 7.70 12.32
C ALA A 25 8.77 6.32 12.86
N ILE A 26 10.01 5.90 12.58
CA ILE A 26 10.56 4.63 13.08
C ILE A 26 10.53 4.61 14.62
N GLN A 27 11.03 5.66 15.26
CA GLN A 27 11.07 5.75 16.72
C GLN A 27 9.66 5.74 17.32
N HIS A 28 8.73 6.47 16.69
CA HIS A 28 7.36 6.54 17.16
C HIS A 28 6.64 5.18 17.05
N MET A 29 6.75 4.50 15.91
CA MET A 29 6.19 3.15 15.70
C MET A 29 6.80 2.13 16.69
N ASN A 30 8.12 2.14 16.86
CA ASN A 30 8.81 1.25 17.82
C ASN A 30 8.32 1.49 19.25
N ARG A 31 8.17 2.76 19.67
CA ARG A 31 7.67 3.13 20.99
C ARG A 31 6.24 2.65 21.19
N LEU A 32 5.31 2.91 20.25
CA LEU A 32 3.92 2.50 20.35
C LEU A 32 3.79 0.98 20.46
N ALA A 33 4.52 0.23 19.63
CA ALA A 33 4.51 -1.23 19.66
C ALA A 33 5.08 -1.79 20.99
N LYS A 34 6.15 -1.19 21.51
CA LYS A 34 6.73 -1.54 22.83
C LYS A 34 5.74 -1.27 23.97
N GLU A 35 4.98 -0.19 23.88
CA GLU A 35 3.93 0.18 24.83
C GLU A 35 2.65 -0.65 24.65
N ASN A 36 2.64 -1.58 23.69
CA ASN A 36 1.50 -2.41 23.29
C ASN A 36 0.27 -1.58 22.91
N LYS A 37 0.51 -0.47 22.19
CA LYS A 37 -0.51 0.42 21.64
C LYS A 37 -0.83 0.05 20.19
N ASP A 38 -2.11 0.06 19.89
CA ASP A 38 -2.60 -0.15 18.52
C ASP A 38 -2.45 1.15 17.72
N PHE A 39 -1.91 1.08 16.50
CA PHE A 39 -1.71 2.26 15.66
C PHE A 39 -1.88 1.96 14.18
N VAL A 40 -2.29 2.99 13.44
CA VAL A 40 -2.30 3.03 11.97
C VAL A 40 -1.06 3.77 11.49
N PHE A 41 -0.51 3.35 10.35
CA PHE A 41 0.60 4.03 9.68
C PHE A 41 0.36 4.12 8.18
N ILE A 42 0.85 5.21 7.58
CA ILE A 42 0.81 5.47 6.13
C ILE A 42 2.17 6.05 5.77
N ILE A 43 2.97 5.33 4.98
CA ILE A 43 4.36 5.67 4.64
C ILE A 43 4.43 5.94 3.14
N ASN A 44 5.07 7.04 2.75
CA ASN A 44 5.22 7.38 1.33
C ASN A 44 6.22 6.45 0.60
N TYR A 45 6.21 6.48 -0.73
CA TYR A 45 7.05 5.63 -1.58
C TYR A 45 8.54 5.80 -1.32
N GLU A 46 8.99 7.04 -1.17
CA GLU A 46 10.38 7.39 -0.90
C GLU A 46 10.85 6.96 0.49
N ALA A 47 9.93 6.53 1.35
CA ALA A 47 10.16 6.14 2.74
C ALA A 47 10.90 7.23 3.55
N ASN A 48 10.63 8.50 3.26
CA ASN A 48 11.16 9.67 3.94
C ASN A 48 10.12 10.41 4.80
N GLY A 49 8.82 10.10 4.61
CA GLY A 49 7.69 10.66 5.33
C GLY A 49 6.65 9.61 5.72
N ALA A 50 6.05 9.73 6.89
CA ALA A 50 4.98 8.85 7.34
C ALA A 50 3.99 9.55 8.27
N TYR A 51 2.71 9.19 8.16
CA TYR A 51 1.69 9.42 9.18
C TYR A 51 1.63 8.21 10.11
N VAL A 52 1.65 8.45 11.41
CA VAL A 52 1.51 7.41 12.44
C VAL A 52 0.62 7.95 13.55
N ALA A 53 -0.45 7.23 13.89
CA ALA A 53 -1.37 7.61 14.96
C ALA A 53 -1.88 6.40 15.74
N GLU A 54 -2.04 6.54 17.05
CA GLU A 54 -2.79 5.55 17.84
C GLU A 54 -4.22 5.45 17.30
N THR A 55 -4.78 4.25 17.24
CA THR A 55 -6.14 4.04 16.70
C THR A 55 -7.20 4.81 17.45
N SER A 56 -7.02 5.03 18.76
CA SER A 56 -7.91 5.82 19.62
C SER A 56 -7.93 7.32 19.30
N ASP A 57 -6.87 7.83 18.66
CA ASP A 57 -6.66 9.26 18.44
C ASP A 57 -7.05 9.69 17.02
N ILE A 58 -7.38 8.73 16.14
CA ILE A 58 -7.77 9.01 14.78
C ILE A 58 -9.14 9.70 14.76
N ASP A 59 -9.18 10.87 14.12
CA ASP A 59 -10.43 11.57 13.83
C ASP A 59 -11.02 11.05 12.52
N PRO A 60 -12.21 10.42 12.53
CA PRO A 60 -12.84 9.91 11.32
C PRO A 60 -13.18 10.99 10.29
N THR A 61 -13.23 12.27 10.68
CA THR A 61 -13.44 13.39 9.76
C THR A 61 -12.17 13.78 8.98
N GLU A 62 -11.02 13.25 9.35
CA GLU A 62 -9.71 13.53 8.74
C GLU A 62 -9.09 12.29 8.09
N LEU A 63 -9.31 11.11 8.68
CA LEU A 63 -8.78 9.84 8.18
C LEU A 63 -9.78 8.70 8.38
N LEU A 64 -10.15 8.05 7.27
CA LEU A 64 -10.89 6.79 7.27
C LEU A 64 -10.01 5.64 6.77
N CYS A 65 -9.99 4.57 7.53
CA CYS A 65 -9.34 3.31 7.16
C CYS A 65 -10.34 2.16 7.30
N SER A 66 -10.35 1.26 6.32
CA SER A 66 -11.08 0.01 6.38
C SER A 66 -10.13 -1.10 5.93
N PHE A 67 -9.52 -1.78 6.90
CA PHE A 67 -8.57 -2.88 6.73
C PHE A 67 -9.13 -4.14 7.41
N PRO A 68 -8.65 -5.34 7.09
CA PRO A 68 -9.08 -6.56 7.78
C PRO A 68 -8.86 -6.52 9.31
N SER A 69 -7.85 -5.77 9.76
CA SER A 69 -7.46 -5.66 11.18
C SER A 69 -7.95 -4.38 11.86
N PHE A 70 -8.49 -3.41 11.12
CA PHE A 70 -8.93 -2.13 11.69
C PHE A 70 -9.94 -1.44 10.77
N ASP A 71 -11.05 -0.96 11.34
CA ASP A 71 -12.07 -0.18 10.64
C ASP A 71 -12.59 0.93 11.55
N ASN A 72 -12.52 2.18 11.09
CA ASN A 72 -13.04 3.35 11.80
C ASN A 72 -14.13 4.09 11.02
N VAL A 73 -14.70 3.44 9.98
CA VAL A 73 -15.78 4.05 9.20
C VAL A 73 -17.05 4.10 10.05
N PRO A 74 -17.64 5.30 10.28
CA PRO A 74 -18.85 5.42 11.08
C PRO A 74 -20.02 4.66 10.43
N SER A 75 -20.79 3.94 11.22
CA SER A 75 -21.93 3.10 10.74
C SER A 75 -23.08 3.90 10.12
N ASN A 76 -23.14 5.20 10.38
CA ASN A 76 -24.15 6.12 9.86
C ASN A 76 -23.70 6.87 8.60
N GLU A 77 -22.47 6.63 8.12
CA GLU A 77 -21.99 7.19 6.86
C GLU A 77 -22.81 6.62 5.69
N SER A 78 -23.30 7.51 4.85
CA SER A 78 -24.04 7.15 3.65
C SER A 78 -23.41 7.82 2.44
N CYS A 79 -23.25 7.09 1.37
CA CYS A 79 -22.81 7.67 0.11
C CYS A 79 -23.97 8.39 -0.60
N ASN A 80 -23.65 9.47 -1.28
CA ASN A 80 -24.55 10.10 -2.23
C ASN A 80 -24.87 9.12 -3.37
N ASN A 81 -26.14 9.01 -3.77
CA ASN A 81 -26.60 8.12 -4.84
C ASN A 81 -26.65 8.80 -6.22
N GLU A 82 -26.01 9.96 -6.39
CA GLU A 82 -25.92 10.62 -7.70
C GLU A 82 -25.26 9.73 -8.74
N GLU A 83 -25.66 9.91 -10.00
CA GLU A 83 -25.01 9.26 -11.13
C GLU A 83 -23.55 9.71 -11.20
N VAL A 84 -22.65 8.75 -11.41
CA VAL A 84 -21.22 9.02 -11.44
C VAL A 84 -20.80 9.55 -12.78
N GLU A 85 -20.32 10.79 -12.81
CA GLU A 85 -19.61 11.36 -13.93
C GLU A 85 -18.12 11.04 -13.79
N TRP A 86 -17.54 10.47 -14.84
CA TRP A 86 -16.14 10.06 -14.81
C TRP A 86 -15.47 10.27 -16.16
N GLN A 87 -14.59 11.24 -16.23
CA GLN A 87 -13.83 11.57 -17.43
C GLN A 87 -12.33 11.30 -17.16
N ILE A 88 -11.69 10.60 -18.08
CA ILE A 88 -10.28 10.25 -17.99
C ILE A 88 -9.55 10.91 -19.16
N GLN A 89 -8.38 11.49 -18.89
CA GLN A 89 -7.47 12.03 -19.91
C GLN A 89 -6.24 11.11 -20.02
N PRO A 90 -6.29 10.03 -20.82
CA PRO A 90 -5.18 9.11 -20.96
C PRO A 90 -3.97 9.80 -21.57
N LEU A 91 -2.77 9.37 -21.17
CA LEU A 91 -1.54 9.78 -21.85
C LEU A 91 -1.56 9.38 -23.32
N THR A 92 -1.07 10.27 -24.16
CA THR A 92 -0.81 9.96 -25.57
C THR A 92 0.39 9.01 -25.68
N ARG A 93 0.53 8.38 -26.84
CA ARG A 93 1.70 7.56 -27.14
C ARG A 93 2.99 8.37 -27.07
N ASP A 94 2.97 9.60 -27.61
CA ASP A 94 4.14 10.49 -27.67
C ASP A 94 4.62 10.91 -26.28
N GLU A 95 3.72 11.02 -25.29
CA GLU A 95 4.05 11.28 -23.89
C GLU A 95 4.59 10.05 -23.15
N TYR A 96 4.08 8.86 -23.50
CA TYR A 96 4.47 7.60 -22.85
C TYR A 96 5.75 6.99 -23.43
N GLU A 97 5.94 7.04 -24.76
CA GLU A 97 7.02 6.33 -25.47
C GLU A 97 8.43 6.74 -25.01
N PRO A 98 8.75 8.02 -24.76
CA PRO A 98 10.06 8.40 -24.20
C PRO A 98 10.35 7.75 -22.85
N ARG A 99 9.36 7.69 -21.96
CA ARG A 99 9.48 7.12 -20.60
C ARG A 99 9.80 5.63 -20.64
N ILE A 100 9.04 4.87 -21.41
CA ILE A 100 9.26 3.42 -21.54
C ILE A 100 10.56 3.10 -22.28
N ASN A 101 10.96 3.93 -23.24
CA ASN A 101 12.22 3.74 -23.97
C ASN A 101 13.43 4.00 -23.06
N LEU A 102 13.34 4.95 -22.13
CA LEU A 102 14.37 5.17 -21.12
C LEU A 102 14.54 3.95 -20.21
N ILE A 103 13.43 3.39 -19.70
CA ILE A 103 13.45 2.14 -18.89
C ILE A 103 14.12 1.02 -19.68
N LYS A 104 13.70 0.78 -20.95
CA LYS A 104 14.27 -0.27 -21.80
C LYS A 104 15.76 -0.08 -22.06
N HIS A 105 16.20 1.16 -22.19
CA HIS A 105 17.61 1.48 -22.35
C HIS A 105 18.43 1.00 -21.16
N TYR A 106 18.00 1.32 -19.94
CA TYR A 106 18.69 0.89 -18.71
C TYR A 106 18.59 -0.64 -18.50
N GLU A 107 17.47 -1.26 -18.87
CA GLU A 107 17.34 -2.73 -18.83
C GLU A 107 18.33 -3.42 -19.80
N GLN A 108 18.50 -2.87 -21.01
CA GLN A 108 19.47 -3.38 -21.98
C GLN A 108 20.92 -3.22 -21.53
N GLN A 109 21.22 -2.20 -20.73
CA GLN A 109 22.53 -2.00 -20.11
C GLN A 109 22.76 -2.90 -18.90
N GLY A 110 21.72 -3.57 -18.39
CA GLY A 110 21.80 -4.40 -17.20
C GLY A 110 21.70 -3.62 -15.88
N ASP A 111 21.34 -2.34 -15.92
CA ASP A 111 21.15 -1.51 -14.74
C ASP A 111 19.90 -1.87 -13.94
N SER A 112 18.89 -2.41 -14.60
CA SER A 112 17.67 -2.94 -14.00
C SER A 112 17.23 -4.21 -14.73
N TYR A 113 16.60 -5.14 -14.01
CA TYR A 113 16.03 -6.37 -14.59
C TYR A 113 14.50 -6.36 -14.58
N LEU A 114 13.93 -5.48 -13.78
CA LEU A 114 12.49 -5.29 -13.62
C LEU A 114 12.27 -3.87 -13.13
N ALA A 115 11.43 -3.11 -13.79
CA ALA A 115 11.00 -1.79 -13.36
C ALA A 115 9.48 -1.64 -13.47
N ASN A 116 8.87 -1.00 -12.48
CA ASN A 116 7.44 -0.68 -12.48
C ASN A 116 7.28 0.82 -12.81
N LEU A 117 7.13 1.12 -14.10
CA LEU A 117 6.87 2.49 -14.58
C LEU A 117 5.41 2.86 -14.35
N THR A 118 5.17 4.02 -13.78
CA THR A 118 3.81 4.55 -13.55
C THR A 118 3.59 5.87 -14.29
N CYS A 119 2.32 6.25 -14.44
CA CYS A 119 1.93 7.50 -15.07
C CYS A 119 0.73 8.07 -14.32
N LYS A 120 0.79 9.35 -13.98
CA LYS A 120 -0.38 10.08 -13.49
C LYS A 120 -1.35 10.30 -14.65
N ILE A 121 -2.62 10.02 -14.40
CA ILE A 121 -3.70 10.18 -15.38
C ILE A 121 -4.72 11.16 -14.77
N PRO A 122 -4.87 12.37 -15.33
CA PRO A 122 -5.89 13.30 -14.87
C PRO A 122 -7.29 12.72 -15.04
N ILE A 123 -8.11 12.90 -14.02
CA ILE A 123 -9.51 12.53 -14.02
C ILE A 123 -10.36 13.72 -13.58
N GLN A 124 -11.59 13.80 -14.09
CA GLN A 124 -12.61 14.73 -13.64
C GLN A 124 -13.85 13.93 -13.23
N THR A 125 -14.40 14.25 -12.09
CA THR A 125 -15.57 13.57 -11.54
C THR A 125 -16.40 14.54 -10.71
N ASN A 126 -17.69 14.24 -10.55
CA ASN A 126 -18.60 14.94 -9.63
C ASN A 126 -18.52 14.43 -8.20
N LEU A 127 -17.66 13.46 -7.90
CA LEU A 127 -17.51 12.86 -6.59
C LEU A 127 -16.31 13.45 -5.85
N SER A 128 -16.47 13.73 -4.56
CA SER A 128 -15.34 13.97 -3.67
C SER A 128 -14.53 12.68 -3.42
N LEU A 129 -13.29 12.79 -2.98
CA LEU A 129 -12.48 11.62 -2.57
C LEU A 129 -13.17 10.82 -1.45
N HIS A 130 -13.92 11.49 -0.56
CA HIS A 130 -14.70 10.85 0.48
C HIS A 130 -15.88 10.02 -0.09
N ASP A 131 -16.63 10.56 -1.06
CA ASP A 131 -17.68 9.81 -1.75
C ASP A 131 -17.14 8.59 -2.48
N ILE A 132 -15.98 8.74 -3.14
CA ILE A 132 -15.30 7.64 -3.81
C ILE A 132 -14.91 6.55 -2.80
N PHE A 133 -14.40 6.93 -1.61
CA PHE A 133 -14.09 5.98 -0.53
C PHE A 133 -15.32 5.21 -0.09
N LEU A 134 -16.44 5.88 0.18
CA LEU A 134 -17.67 5.25 0.66
C LEU A 134 -18.30 4.30 -0.38
N ARG A 135 -18.20 4.62 -1.67
CA ARG A 135 -18.72 3.79 -2.77
C ARG A 135 -17.81 2.62 -3.13
N SER A 136 -16.54 2.67 -2.72
CA SER A 136 -15.56 1.63 -3.09
C SER A 136 -15.69 0.37 -2.23
N LYS A 137 -15.26 -0.76 -2.81
CA LYS A 137 -15.12 -2.04 -2.11
C LYS A 137 -13.74 -2.61 -2.42
N ALA A 138 -12.88 -2.67 -1.42
CA ALA A 138 -11.56 -3.28 -1.52
C ALA A 138 -11.16 -3.89 -0.17
N LEU A 139 -10.16 -4.76 -0.18
CA LEU A 139 -9.66 -5.39 1.04
C LEU A 139 -9.05 -4.37 2.00
N TYR A 140 -8.34 -3.39 1.43
CA TYR A 140 -7.77 -2.25 2.16
C TYR A 140 -8.24 -0.97 1.51
N ARG A 141 -8.87 -0.10 2.28
CA ARG A 141 -9.31 1.22 1.84
C ARG A 141 -8.79 2.27 2.80
N CYS A 142 -8.35 3.38 2.26
CA CYS A 142 -7.90 4.53 3.05
C CYS A 142 -8.33 5.83 2.34
N TRP A 143 -8.89 6.75 3.09
CA TRP A 143 -9.13 8.12 2.66
C TRP A 143 -8.48 9.07 3.66
N MET A 144 -7.73 10.03 3.16
CA MET A 144 -7.17 11.13 3.94
C MET A 144 -7.66 12.43 3.34
N LYS A 145 -8.33 13.23 4.16
CA LYS A 145 -8.98 14.47 3.76
C LYS A 145 -8.02 15.43 3.06
N GLY A 146 -8.46 15.93 1.87
CA GLY A 146 -7.69 16.88 1.08
C GLY A 146 -6.34 16.34 0.60
N LYS A 147 -6.19 15.00 0.50
CA LYS A 147 -4.95 14.37 0.03
C LYS A 147 -5.21 13.25 -0.95
N PHE A 148 -5.80 12.15 -0.51
CA PHE A 148 -5.97 10.99 -1.37
C PHE A 148 -7.05 10.03 -0.90
N VAL A 149 -7.44 9.15 -1.82
CA VAL A 149 -8.16 7.90 -1.55
C VAL A 149 -7.45 6.72 -2.20
N CYS A 150 -7.42 5.59 -1.50
CA CYS A 150 -6.73 4.38 -1.96
C CYS A 150 -7.58 3.13 -1.70
N PHE A 151 -7.57 2.18 -2.65
CA PHE A 151 -8.25 0.88 -2.53
C PHE A 151 -7.37 -0.26 -3.01
N SER A 152 -6.60 -0.81 -2.11
CA SER A 152 -5.62 -1.82 -2.45
C SER A 152 -6.14 -3.25 -2.27
N PRO A 153 -5.89 -4.13 -3.24
CA PRO A 153 -6.00 -5.58 -3.07
C PRO A 153 -4.68 -6.23 -2.64
N GLU A 154 -3.56 -5.49 -2.66
CA GLU A 154 -2.21 -6.04 -2.56
C GLU A 154 -1.67 -5.94 -1.14
N ILE A 155 -1.51 -7.10 -0.49
CA ILE A 155 -0.86 -7.20 0.83
C ILE A 155 0.64 -6.91 0.66
N PHE A 156 1.16 -5.98 1.47
CA PHE A 156 2.59 -5.76 1.55
C PHE A 156 3.26 -6.84 2.40
N VAL A 157 3.04 -6.81 3.71
CA VAL A 157 3.44 -7.87 4.64
C VAL A 157 2.40 -8.00 5.75
N ARG A 158 2.30 -9.20 6.30
CA ARG A 158 1.60 -9.51 7.54
C ARG A 158 2.56 -10.08 8.55
N ILE A 159 2.38 -9.72 9.82
CA ILE A 159 3.10 -10.33 10.93
C ILE A 159 2.06 -10.83 11.92
N ASN A 160 2.11 -12.09 12.30
CA ASN A 160 1.22 -12.63 13.32
C ASN A 160 1.82 -12.46 14.73
N GLU A 161 1.03 -12.71 15.75
CA GLU A 161 1.40 -12.58 17.17
C GLU A 161 2.62 -13.43 17.58
N LYS A 162 2.97 -14.46 16.78
CA LYS A 162 4.14 -15.33 16.99
C LYS A 162 5.39 -14.82 16.28
N GLY A 163 5.31 -13.65 15.63
CA GLY A 163 6.42 -13.07 14.88
C GLY A 163 6.70 -13.76 13.54
N VAL A 164 5.75 -14.53 12.99
CA VAL A 164 5.86 -15.01 11.62
C VAL A 164 5.46 -13.88 10.67
N ILE A 165 6.42 -13.45 9.86
CA ILE A 165 6.16 -12.52 8.76
C ILE A 165 5.82 -13.28 7.49
N SER A 166 4.84 -12.76 6.72
CA SER A 166 4.42 -13.32 5.45
C SER A 166 4.17 -12.24 4.41
N SER A 167 4.43 -12.57 3.13
CA SER A 167 4.09 -11.75 1.97
C SER A 167 3.48 -12.63 0.89
N TYR A 168 2.63 -12.01 0.05
CA TYR A 168 1.77 -12.75 -0.89
C TYR A 168 1.91 -12.18 -2.32
N PRO A 169 3.07 -12.35 -2.98
CA PRO A 169 3.25 -11.87 -4.35
C PRO A 169 2.23 -12.48 -5.31
N MET A 170 1.68 -11.63 -6.15
CA MET A 170 0.66 -11.98 -7.13
C MET A 170 1.12 -11.59 -8.52
N LYS A 171 1.00 -12.50 -9.51
CA LYS A 171 1.26 -12.23 -10.93
C LYS A 171 0.38 -13.11 -11.81
N GLY A 172 -0.10 -12.50 -12.90
CA GLY A 172 -0.96 -13.18 -13.86
C GLY A 172 -2.41 -13.30 -13.40
N THR A 173 -3.30 -12.86 -14.25
CA THR A 173 -4.76 -12.95 -14.05
C THR A 173 -5.44 -13.41 -15.32
N ILE A 174 -6.55 -14.12 -15.17
CA ILE A 174 -7.40 -14.56 -16.27
C ILE A 174 -8.86 -14.55 -15.83
N ALA A 175 -9.79 -14.24 -16.72
CA ALA A 175 -11.21 -14.36 -16.40
C ALA A 175 -11.56 -15.82 -16.10
N ALA A 176 -12.31 -16.06 -15.02
CA ALA A 176 -12.69 -17.41 -14.60
C ALA A 176 -13.62 -18.13 -15.61
N THR A 177 -14.24 -17.36 -16.50
CA THR A 177 -15.11 -17.85 -17.59
C THR A 177 -14.36 -18.47 -18.77
N VAL A 178 -13.04 -18.23 -18.86
CA VAL A 178 -12.21 -18.83 -19.93
C VAL A 178 -12.13 -20.35 -19.73
N PRO A 179 -12.37 -21.16 -20.77
CA PRO A 179 -12.22 -22.62 -20.68
C PRO A 179 -10.83 -23.00 -20.18
N HIS A 180 -10.77 -23.88 -19.19
CA HIS A 180 -9.51 -24.32 -18.55
C HIS A 180 -8.63 -23.19 -17.99
N ALA A 181 -9.22 -22.07 -17.56
CA ALA A 181 -8.53 -20.86 -17.09
C ALA A 181 -7.35 -21.15 -16.15
N SER A 182 -7.53 -21.98 -15.12
CA SER A 182 -6.46 -22.34 -14.18
C SER A 182 -5.26 -23.00 -14.87
N LYS A 183 -5.51 -23.93 -15.77
CA LYS A 183 -4.45 -24.63 -16.52
C LYS A 183 -3.73 -23.68 -17.48
N THR A 184 -4.48 -22.83 -18.17
CA THR A 184 -3.94 -21.80 -19.07
C THR A 184 -3.02 -20.84 -18.32
N LEU A 185 -3.47 -20.35 -17.15
CA LEU A 185 -2.69 -19.42 -16.34
C LEU A 185 -1.42 -20.06 -15.77
N LEU A 186 -1.51 -21.29 -15.23
CA LEU A 186 -0.36 -21.99 -14.67
C LEU A 186 0.68 -22.40 -15.74
N ASN A 187 0.25 -22.67 -16.98
CA ASN A 187 1.14 -23.07 -18.08
C ASN A 187 1.71 -21.90 -18.87
N ASN A 188 1.32 -20.66 -18.58
CA ASN A 188 1.87 -19.48 -19.24
C ASN A 188 3.34 -19.28 -18.78
N ARG A 189 4.28 -19.50 -19.71
CA ARG A 189 5.72 -19.43 -19.44
C ARG A 189 6.20 -18.02 -19.06
N LYS A 190 5.64 -16.98 -19.71
CA LYS A 190 5.97 -15.58 -19.42
C LYS A 190 5.55 -15.24 -18.00
N GLU A 191 4.29 -15.49 -17.65
CA GLU A 191 3.76 -15.25 -16.30
C GLU A 191 4.51 -16.05 -15.24
N ALA A 192 4.93 -17.28 -15.58
CA ALA A 192 5.74 -18.11 -14.68
C ALA A 192 7.11 -17.49 -14.38
N ALA A 193 7.79 -16.97 -15.41
CA ALA A 193 9.09 -16.32 -15.25
C ALA A 193 8.99 -15.02 -14.45
N GLU A 194 8.01 -14.16 -14.78
CA GLU A 194 7.76 -12.91 -14.03
C GLU A 194 7.41 -13.22 -12.56
N HIS A 195 6.58 -14.25 -12.32
CA HIS A 195 6.22 -14.66 -10.97
C HIS A 195 7.43 -15.18 -10.18
N ALA A 196 8.30 -15.97 -10.80
CA ALA A 196 9.52 -16.45 -10.18
C ALA A 196 10.44 -15.29 -9.76
N THR A 197 10.60 -14.29 -10.63
CA THR A 197 11.41 -13.09 -10.36
C THR A 197 10.88 -12.32 -9.15
N ILE A 198 9.56 -12.08 -9.08
CA ILE A 198 8.99 -11.33 -7.96
C ILE A 198 9.03 -12.13 -6.64
N VAL A 199 8.83 -13.45 -6.70
CA VAL A 199 8.96 -14.34 -5.53
C VAL A 199 10.38 -14.30 -5.00
N ASP A 200 11.40 -14.35 -5.85
CA ASP A 200 12.80 -14.30 -5.43
C ASP A 200 13.16 -12.93 -4.83
N LEU A 201 12.68 -11.84 -5.43
CA LEU A 201 12.86 -10.48 -4.93
C LEU A 201 12.29 -10.34 -3.51
N ILE A 202 11.03 -10.76 -3.29
CA ILE A 202 10.38 -10.64 -1.98
C ILE A 202 11.01 -11.60 -0.96
N ARG A 203 11.39 -12.82 -1.37
CA ARG A 203 12.13 -13.73 -0.52
C ARG A 203 13.45 -13.11 -0.03
N ASN A 204 14.15 -12.43 -0.92
CA ASN A 204 15.38 -11.69 -0.61
C ASN A 204 15.13 -10.55 0.37
N ASP A 205 14.08 -9.75 0.14
CA ASP A 205 13.66 -8.67 1.04
C ASP A 205 13.37 -9.19 2.45
N LEU A 206 12.56 -10.24 2.58
CA LEU A 206 12.26 -10.83 3.88
C LEU A 206 13.50 -11.40 4.57
N SER A 207 14.47 -11.92 3.80
CA SER A 207 15.71 -12.46 4.34
C SER A 207 16.61 -11.39 5.00
N MET A 208 16.38 -10.10 4.73
CA MET A 208 17.10 -9.02 5.41
C MET A 208 16.67 -8.84 6.87
N ILE A 209 15.46 -9.29 7.23
CA ILE A 209 14.85 -9.02 8.55
C ILE A 209 14.36 -10.26 9.27
N ALA A 210 14.25 -11.39 8.59
CA ALA A 210 13.73 -12.63 9.13
C ALA A 210 14.67 -13.82 8.88
N SER A 211 14.62 -14.81 9.76
CA SER A 211 15.27 -16.13 9.61
C SER A 211 14.30 -17.15 9.02
N LYS A 212 14.82 -18.29 8.56
CA LYS A 212 14.03 -19.43 8.01
C LYS A 212 13.06 -18.99 6.91
N VAL A 213 13.47 -18.04 6.07
CA VAL A 213 12.64 -17.57 4.98
C VAL A 213 12.47 -18.67 3.94
N SER A 214 11.22 -18.96 3.60
CA SER A 214 10.85 -20.02 2.65
C SER A 214 9.58 -19.68 1.90
N VAL A 215 9.42 -20.27 0.72
CA VAL A 215 8.16 -20.20 -0.05
C VAL A 215 7.28 -21.34 0.46
N SER A 216 6.31 -21.01 1.32
CA SER A 216 5.40 -21.99 1.94
C SER A 216 4.38 -22.55 0.95
N ARG A 217 3.94 -21.71 -0.02
CA ARG A 217 3.05 -22.10 -1.10
C ARG A 217 3.49 -21.39 -2.39
N TYR A 218 3.68 -22.15 -3.47
CA TYR A 218 4.15 -21.60 -4.75
C TYR A 218 3.09 -21.72 -5.84
N ARG A 219 2.77 -20.59 -6.50
CA ARG A 219 1.88 -20.46 -7.66
C ARG A 219 0.53 -21.18 -7.48
N TYR A 220 -0.14 -20.93 -6.38
CA TYR A 220 -1.51 -21.39 -6.18
C TYR A 220 -2.51 -20.42 -6.85
N ILE A 221 -3.72 -20.90 -7.10
CA ILE A 221 -4.78 -20.11 -7.75
C ILE A 221 -5.69 -19.52 -6.68
N ASP A 222 -5.79 -18.20 -6.68
CA ASP A 222 -6.82 -17.45 -5.97
C ASP A 222 -7.99 -17.10 -6.89
N ARG A 223 -9.21 -17.13 -6.34
CA ARG A 223 -10.42 -16.66 -7.00
C ARG A 223 -10.83 -15.33 -6.40
N LEU A 224 -10.93 -14.32 -7.27
CA LEU A 224 -11.29 -12.97 -6.85
C LEU A 224 -12.59 -12.55 -7.55
N ALA A 225 -13.53 -12.01 -6.76
CA ALA A 225 -14.73 -11.39 -7.30
C ALA A 225 -14.44 -9.94 -7.70
N THR A 226 -14.85 -9.55 -8.89
CA THR A 226 -14.77 -8.17 -9.37
C THR A 226 -16.16 -7.71 -9.84
N ASN A 227 -16.31 -6.41 -10.08
CA ASN A 227 -17.53 -5.85 -10.66
C ASN A 227 -17.85 -6.37 -12.08
N LYS A 228 -16.84 -6.94 -12.77
CA LYS A 228 -16.97 -7.54 -14.13
C LYS A 228 -17.02 -9.07 -14.10
N GLY A 229 -17.16 -9.69 -12.94
CA GLY A 229 -17.18 -11.14 -12.78
C GLY A 229 -15.98 -11.68 -11.99
N GLN A 230 -15.83 -13.00 -11.97
CA GLN A 230 -14.74 -13.65 -11.27
C GLN A 230 -13.48 -13.73 -12.14
N ILE A 231 -12.33 -13.50 -11.50
CA ILE A 231 -11.02 -13.73 -12.10
C ILE A 231 -10.23 -14.75 -11.29
N LEU A 232 -9.34 -15.45 -11.94
CA LEU A 232 -8.31 -16.28 -11.32
C LEU A 232 -6.99 -15.54 -11.35
N GLN A 233 -6.24 -15.64 -10.25
CA GLN A 233 -4.94 -15.03 -10.09
C GLN A 233 -3.95 -16.04 -9.54
N THR A 234 -2.69 -16.01 -10.00
CA THR A 234 -1.62 -16.80 -9.38
C THR A 234 -0.99 -16.02 -8.24
N SER A 235 -0.90 -16.66 -7.08
CA SER A 235 -0.28 -16.13 -5.88
C SER A 235 0.77 -17.09 -5.33
N SER A 236 1.74 -16.58 -4.58
CA SER A 236 2.62 -17.40 -3.73
C SER A 236 2.60 -16.84 -2.32
N GLU A 237 2.97 -17.66 -1.36
CA GLU A 237 3.14 -17.26 0.03
C GLU A 237 4.58 -17.47 0.44
N ILE A 238 5.22 -16.41 0.94
CA ILE A 238 6.58 -16.43 1.45
C ILE A 238 6.51 -16.11 2.92
N THR A 239 7.13 -16.95 3.75
CA THR A 239 7.11 -16.78 5.21
C THR A 239 8.52 -16.75 5.77
N GLY A 240 8.69 -16.06 6.91
CA GLY A 240 9.92 -16.02 7.68
C GLY A 240 9.65 -15.83 9.16
N GLN A 241 10.64 -16.11 10.01
CA GLN A 241 10.55 -15.93 11.45
C GLN A 241 11.36 -14.70 11.87
N LEU A 242 10.67 -13.71 12.44
CA LEU A 242 11.30 -12.53 13.05
C LEU A 242 11.99 -12.90 14.39
N ALA A 243 12.91 -12.06 14.82
CA ALA A 243 13.54 -12.17 16.14
C ALA A 243 12.50 -11.97 17.26
N ALA A 244 12.77 -12.48 18.45
CA ALA A 244 11.83 -12.45 19.58
C ALA A 244 11.46 -11.03 20.01
N ASN A 245 12.35 -10.05 19.82
CA ASN A 245 12.16 -8.64 20.15
C ASN A 245 11.51 -7.83 19.00
N TYR A 246 10.97 -8.45 17.96
CA TYR A 246 10.44 -7.77 16.76
C TYR A 246 9.44 -6.64 17.09
N ARG A 247 8.68 -6.77 18.17
CA ARG A 247 7.71 -5.75 18.59
C ARG A 247 8.38 -4.42 18.94
N GLU A 248 9.58 -4.46 19.50
CA GLU A 248 10.34 -3.25 19.85
C GLU A 248 10.99 -2.58 18.63
N GLU A 249 11.03 -3.27 17.48
CA GLU A 249 11.70 -2.83 16.25
C GLU A 249 10.77 -2.76 15.03
N ILE A 250 9.45 -2.77 15.24
CA ILE A 250 8.48 -2.91 14.15
C ILE A 250 8.61 -1.83 13.08
N GLY A 251 8.85 -0.57 13.47
CA GLY A 251 9.12 0.53 12.55
C GLY A 251 10.41 0.31 11.78
N SER A 252 11.50 -0.06 12.47
CA SER A 252 12.79 -0.37 11.85
C SER A 252 12.69 -1.49 10.83
N LEU A 253 11.95 -2.55 11.15
CA LEU A 253 11.75 -3.69 10.27
C LEU A 253 10.97 -3.30 8.99
N LEU A 254 9.88 -2.55 9.14
CA LEU A 254 9.10 -2.08 8.00
C LEU A 254 9.91 -1.18 7.07
N PHE A 255 10.60 -0.18 7.61
CA PHE A 255 11.39 0.76 6.82
C PHE A 255 12.60 0.11 6.13
N ARG A 256 13.09 -1.04 6.60
CA ARG A 256 14.11 -1.84 5.91
C ARG A 256 13.58 -2.55 4.66
N LEU A 257 12.30 -2.84 4.60
CA LEU A 257 11.66 -3.47 3.44
C LEU A 257 11.27 -2.45 2.35
N LEU A 258 11.17 -1.16 2.69
CA LEU A 258 10.71 -0.11 1.79
C LEU A 258 11.80 0.37 0.81
N PRO A 259 11.36 0.83 -0.39
CA PRO A 259 10.02 0.68 -0.94
C PRO A 259 9.70 -0.78 -1.24
N ALA A 260 8.39 -1.10 -1.39
CA ALA A 260 7.96 -2.45 -1.70
C ALA A 260 8.54 -2.92 -3.05
N GLY A 261 9.10 -4.14 -3.08
CA GLY A 261 9.76 -4.67 -4.28
C GLY A 261 8.79 -4.87 -5.44
N SER A 262 7.53 -5.21 -5.16
CA SER A 262 6.49 -5.46 -6.17
C SER A 262 6.15 -4.24 -7.04
N ILE A 263 6.33 -3.04 -6.50
CA ILE A 263 6.00 -1.77 -7.18
C ILE A 263 7.24 -0.94 -7.56
N THR A 264 8.42 -1.45 -7.29
CA THR A 264 9.68 -0.80 -7.61
C THR A 264 10.40 -1.56 -8.73
N GLY A 265 10.99 -2.68 -8.40
CA GLY A 265 11.79 -3.52 -9.29
C GLY A 265 13.10 -3.95 -8.68
N ALA A 266 14.03 -4.40 -9.51
CA ALA A 266 15.31 -4.98 -9.09
C ALA A 266 16.47 -4.59 -10.02
N PRO A 267 17.64 -4.22 -9.45
CA PRO A 267 17.96 -3.95 -8.05
C PRO A 267 17.26 -2.68 -7.52
N LYS A 268 16.69 -2.71 -6.32
CA LYS A 268 15.81 -1.63 -5.82
C LYS A 268 16.37 -0.22 -5.97
N ARG A 269 17.55 0.05 -5.43
CA ARG A 269 18.13 1.39 -5.40
C ARG A 269 18.31 1.97 -6.80
N ARG A 270 18.95 1.21 -7.68
CA ARG A 270 19.20 1.68 -9.07
C ARG A 270 17.89 1.83 -9.85
N THR A 271 16.95 0.91 -9.66
CA THR A 271 15.64 0.97 -10.31
C THR A 271 14.82 2.17 -9.83
N MET A 272 14.91 2.57 -8.55
CA MET A 272 14.25 3.81 -8.07
C MET A 272 14.79 5.06 -8.78
N GLU A 273 16.11 5.18 -8.95
CA GLU A 273 16.74 6.30 -9.67
C GLU A 273 16.24 6.37 -11.12
N ILE A 274 16.18 5.22 -11.79
CA ILE A 274 15.70 5.09 -13.17
C ILE A 274 14.21 5.45 -13.28
N ILE A 275 13.39 4.95 -12.36
CA ILE A 275 11.96 5.27 -12.30
C ILE A 275 11.74 6.77 -12.11
N HIS A 276 12.43 7.39 -11.16
CA HIS A 276 12.33 8.82 -10.90
C HIS A 276 12.68 9.65 -12.14
N GLU A 277 13.76 9.28 -12.84
CA GLU A 277 14.15 9.91 -14.10
C GLU A 277 13.10 9.75 -15.21
N ALA A 278 12.54 8.53 -15.34
CA ALA A 278 11.57 8.21 -16.39
C ALA A 278 10.18 8.82 -16.14
N GLU A 279 9.75 8.89 -14.88
CA GLU A 279 8.43 9.41 -14.49
C GLU A 279 8.42 10.94 -14.47
N GLY A 280 9.50 11.57 -13.99
CA GLY A 280 9.63 13.02 -13.90
C GLY A 280 8.72 13.66 -12.82
N TYR A 281 8.24 12.88 -11.86
CA TYR A 281 7.46 13.34 -10.69
C TYR A 281 7.72 12.45 -9.48
N GLU A 282 7.42 12.98 -8.29
CA GLU A 282 7.44 12.22 -7.05
C GLU A 282 6.13 11.43 -6.90
N ARG A 283 6.24 10.16 -6.51
CA ARG A 283 5.06 9.31 -6.27
C ARG A 283 4.34 9.64 -4.97
N ASP A 284 5.04 10.23 -4.01
CA ASP A 284 4.56 10.56 -2.68
C ASP A 284 3.88 9.34 -2.02
N PHE A 285 2.61 9.42 -1.64
CA PHE A 285 1.88 8.29 -1.03
C PHE A 285 1.44 7.23 -2.03
N TYR A 286 1.35 7.54 -3.32
CA TYR A 286 1.10 6.51 -4.34
C TYR A 286 2.23 5.49 -4.35
N THR A 287 1.89 4.19 -4.36
CA THR A 287 2.83 3.07 -4.20
C THR A 287 3.62 3.06 -2.88
N GLY A 288 3.24 3.89 -1.91
CA GLY A 288 3.67 3.76 -0.53
C GLY A 288 3.00 2.56 0.17
N VAL A 289 3.07 2.52 1.49
CA VAL A 289 2.52 1.42 2.30
C VAL A 289 1.65 1.96 3.42
N MET A 290 0.47 1.37 3.59
CA MET A 290 -0.44 1.64 4.71
C MET A 290 -0.71 0.37 5.51
N GLY A 291 -1.05 0.52 6.79
CA GLY A 291 -1.39 -0.64 7.61
C GLY A 291 -1.75 -0.31 9.04
N CYS A 292 -2.03 -1.36 9.78
CA CYS A 292 -2.35 -1.30 11.20
C CYS A 292 -1.50 -2.32 11.97
N TYR A 293 -1.02 -1.89 13.13
CA TYR A 293 -0.42 -2.76 14.14
C TYR A 293 -1.40 -2.87 15.31
N SER A 294 -1.73 -4.07 15.71
CA SER A 294 -2.62 -4.33 16.84
C SER A 294 -2.26 -5.65 17.53
N ASN A 295 -2.21 -5.67 18.85
CA ASN A 295 -1.99 -6.86 19.69
C ASN A 295 -0.73 -7.67 19.30
N GLY A 296 0.31 -7.04 18.79
CA GLY A 296 1.55 -7.71 18.35
C GLY A 296 1.47 -8.29 16.95
N ALA A 297 0.38 -8.10 16.24
CA ALA A 297 0.21 -8.43 14.83
C ALA A 297 0.28 -7.18 13.96
N LEU A 298 0.70 -7.34 12.70
CA LEU A 298 0.71 -6.27 11.71
C LEU A 298 0.03 -6.74 10.45
N ASP A 299 -0.81 -5.88 9.88
CA ASP A 299 -1.46 -6.08 8.59
C ASP A 299 -1.24 -4.84 7.73
N SER A 300 -0.71 -5.01 6.51
CA SER A 300 -0.33 -3.89 5.67
C SER A 300 -0.54 -4.16 4.19
N ALA A 301 -0.72 -3.08 3.43
CA ALA A 301 -0.97 -3.10 2.00
C ALA A 301 -0.12 -2.06 1.27
N VAL A 302 0.22 -2.36 0.01
CA VAL A 302 0.82 -1.40 -0.93
C VAL A 302 -0.27 -0.45 -1.43
N MET A 303 -0.01 0.85 -1.46
CA MET A 303 -0.99 1.87 -1.85
C MET A 303 -1.10 1.99 -3.37
N ILE A 304 -1.85 1.08 -3.97
CA ILE A 304 -2.19 1.08 -5.40
C ILE A 304 -3.69 1.30 -5.60
N ARG A 305 -4.13 1.65 -6.83
CA ARG A 305 -5.49 2.12 -7.14
C ARG A 305 -5.80 3.36 -6.31
N PHE A 306 -5.07 4.38 -6.61
CA PHE A 306 -4.91 5.58 -5.82
C PHE A 306 -5.41 6.78 -6.62
N ILE A 307 -6.07 7.70 -5.95
CA ILE A 307 -6.47 9.00 -6.50
C ILE A 307 -6.02 10.05 -5.49
N ASP A 308 -5.25 11.01 -5.94
CA ASP A 308 -4.87 12.21 -5.18
C ASP A 308 -5.61 13.44 -5.72
N GLU A 309 -5.74 14.44 -4.87
CA GLU A 309 -6.15 15.78 -5.29
C GLU A 309 -4.90 16.58 -5.63
N ASP A 310 -4.93 17.31 -6.74
CA ASP A 310 -3.90 18.30 -7.04
C ASP A 310 -4.22 19.65 -6.35
N GLU A 311 -3.33 20.64 -6.51
CA GLU A 311 -3.51 21.96 -5.88
C GLU A 311 -4.76 22.72 -6.37
N GLN A 312 -5.42 22.21 -7.41
CA GLN A 312 -6.61 22.83 -8.01
C GLN A 312 -7.90 22.10 -7.62
N GLY A 313 -7.82 20.95 -6.95
CA GLY A 313 -8.94 20.14 -6.42
C GLY A 313 -9.47 19.11 -7.38
#